data_5183a32c3eff7aa1eb6228735de31f5a
#
_entry.id   5183a32c3eff7aa1eb6228735de31f5a
#
_cell.length_a   1.000
_cell.length_b   1.000
_cell.length_c   1.000
_cell.angle_alpha   90.00
_cell.angle_beta   90.00
_cell.angle_gamma   90.00
#
_symmetry.space_group_name_H-M   'P 1'
#
loop_
_entity.id
_entity.type
_entity.pdbx_description
1 polymer ?
#
loop_
_entity_poly.entity_id
_entity_poly.type
_entity_poly.pdbx_seq_one_letter_code
_entity_poly.pdbx_strand_id
1 'polypeptide(L)'
;GEMAFEINVPARYGLALWSHLMRVGKEFNLTAYGTEAMHVLRAEKGFIIVGQETDGTVTPYDLDMHWIVSKKKPDFIGKRALERTSMDEPQRKQLVGLLTEDPNKVIPEGAHAVLDPDQKIPMAILGHISSSYYSSNLNRSIAMALLKGGLNRKGQNVYIPMLDGQKPIKAKIVDPVFFDKQGDRLRG
;
A
#
# COMPACT_ATOMS: atom_id res chain seq x y z
N GLY A 1 10.59 3.67 -5.25
CA GLY A 1 11.58 3.05 -6.01
C GLY A 1 12.75 3.91 -6.37
N GLU A 2 13.88 3.47 -5.91
CA GLU A 2 15.20 4.00 -6.27
C GLU A 2 16.07 2.81 -6.65
N MET A 3 17.21 3.05 -7.29
CA MET A 3 18.17 1.98 -7.56
C MET A 3 18.62 1.36 -6.24
N ALA A 4 18.53 0.05 -6.13
CA ALA A 4 18.84 -0.67 -4.90
C ALA A 4 19.69 -1.90 -5.19
N PHE A 5 20.45 -2.34 -4.18
CA PHE A 5 21.31 -3.51 -4.23
C PHE A 5 21.07 -4.40 -3.02
N GLU A 6 21.09 -5.70 -3.25
CA GLU A 6 21.21 -6.70 -2.18
C GLU A 6 22.63 -7.27 -2.18
N ILE A 7 23.28 -7.23 -1.01
CA ILE A 7 24.63 -7.77 -0.86
C ILE A 7 24.55 -8.99 0.05
N ASN A 8 24.73 -10.17 -0.53
CA ASN A 8 24.66 -11.45 0.18
C ASN A 8 26.07 -11.93 0.55
N VAL A 9 26.31 -12.16 1.85
CA VAL A 9 27.55 -12.69 2.39
C VAL A 9 27.27 -13.79 3.41
N PRO A 10 28.18 -14.72 3.65
CA PRO A 10 28.07 -15.63 4.79
C PRO A 10 27.92 -14.87 6.11
N ALA A 11 27.05 -15.34 7.01
CA ALA A 11 26.67 -14.62 8.24
C ALA A 11 27.87 -14.15 9.08
N ARG A 12 28.97 -14.92 9.12
CA ARG A 12 30.20 -14.55 9.84
C ARG A 12 30.85 -13.24 9.36
N TYR A 13 30.53 -12.79 8.14
CA TYR A 13 31.07 -11.53 7.59
C TYR A 13 30.09 -10.35 7.69
N GLY A 14 28.87 -10.57 8.21
CA GLY A 14 27.84 -9.54 8.27
C GLY A 14 28.29 -8.28 9.00
N LEU A 15 28.89 -8.42 10.20
CA LEU A 15 29.40 -7.28 10.96
C LEU A 15 30.54 -6.55 10.24
N ALA A 16 31.45 -7.31 9.62
CA ALA A 16 32.58 -6.72 8.87
C ALA A 16 32.06 -5.93 7.65
N LEU A 17 31.10 -6.47 6.91
CA LEU A 17 30.46 -5.78 5.79
C LEU A 17 29.74 -4.51 6.26
N TRP A 18 28.93 -4.61 7.30
CA TRP A 18 28.23 -3.44 7.87
C TRP A 18 29.20 -2.32 8.25
N SER A 19 30.24 -2.66 9.03
CA SER A 19 31.24 -1.70 9.48
C SER A 19 31.99 -1.07 8.29
N HIS A 20 32.30 -1.86 7.25
CA HIS A 20 32.95 -1.38 6.04
C HIS A 20 32.04 -0.39 5.28
N LEU A 21 30.79 -0.75 5.04
CA LEU A 21 29.81 0.11 4.35
C LEU A 21 29.60 1.41 5.12
N MET A 22 29.42 1.36 6.44
CA MET A 22 29.24 2.57 7.25
C MET A 22 30.47 3.48 7.24
N ARG A 23 31.67 2.90 7.11
CA ARG A 23 32.93 3.67 7.03
C ARG A 23 33.10 4.36 5.68
N VAL A 24 32.97 3.61 4.57
CA VAL A 24 33.17 4.17 3.22
C VAL A 24 31.98 5.01 2.77
N GLY A 25 30.78 4.71 3.25
CA GLY A 25 29.58 5.44 2.90
C GLY A 25 29.48 6.85 3.50
N LYS A 26 30.36 7.22 4.44
CA LYS A 26 30.36 8.56 5.05
C LYS A 26 30.50 9.69 4.02
N GLU A 27 31.38 9.51 3.05
CA GLU A 27 31.60 10.50 1.96
C GLU A 27 30.41 10.60 1.00
N PHE A 28 29.50 9.63 1.01
CA PHE A 28 28.28 9.60 0.21
C PHE A 28 27.02 9.88 1.05
N ASN A 29 27.16 10.35 2.27
CA ASN A 29 26.06 10.57 3.22
C ASN A 29 25.18 9.33 3.45
N LEU A 30 25.78 8.13 3.45
CA LEU A 30 25.08 6.87 3.72
C LEU A 30 24.38 6.93 5.08
N THR A 31 23.09 6.72 5.09
CA THR A 31 22.27 6.71 6.31
C THR A 31 21.68 5.33 6.53
N ALA A 32 21.92 4.76 7.71
CA ALA A 32 21.24 3.53 8.11
C ALA A 32 19.77 3.81 8.42
N TYR A 33 18.86 2.93 7.97
CA TYR A 33 17.45 2.98 8.32
C TYR A 33 16.93 1.58 8.68
N GLY A 34 15.88 1.53 9.49
CA GLY A 34 15.28 0.27 9.95
C GLY A 34 14.05 -0.11 9.14
N THR A 35 13.44 -1.24 9.52
CA THR A 35 12.26 -1.81 8.85
C THR A 35 11.06 -0.87 8.88
N GLU A 36 10.85 -0.11 9.95
CA GLU A 36 9.74 0.85 10.02
C GLU A 36 9.85 1.93 8.92
N ALA A 37 11.02 2.51 8.73
CA ALA A 37 11.24 3.46 7.64
C ALA A 37 11.00 2.81 6.26
N MET A 38 11.41 1.55 6.08
CA MET A 38 11.13 0.79 4.86
C MET A 38 9.61 0.63 4.64
N HIS A 39 8.83 0.36 5.69
CA HIS A 39 7.38 0.23 5.60
C HIS A 39 6.71 1.55 5.18
N VAL A 40 7.16 2.68 5.71
CA VAL A 40 6.67 4.00 5.28
C VAL A 40 7.02 4.27 3.82
N LEU A 41 8.30 4.09 3.46
CA LEU A 41 8.79 4.39 2.12
C LEU A 41 8.13 3.52 1.03
N ARG A 42 7.91 2.23 1.31
CA ARG A 42 7.21 1.35 0.36
C ARG A 42 5.74 1.78 0.18
N ALA A 43 5.07 2.20 1.27
CA ALA A 43 3.69 2.67 1.20
C ALA A 43 3.57 3.98 0.41
N GLU A 44 4.53 4.90 0.53
CA GLU A 44 4.61 6.12 -0.30
C GLU A 44 4.62 5.80 -1.80
N LYS A 45 5.25 4.70 -2.19
CA LYS A 45 5.32 4.22 -3.58
C LYS A 45 4.15 3.31 -3.98
N GLY A 46 3.24 3.02 -3.07
CA GLY A 46 2.15 2.08 -3.32
C GLY A 46 2.62 0.63 -3.48
N PHE A 47 3.82 0.29 -3.02
CA PHE A 47 4.33 -1.07 -3.07
C PHE A 47 3.64 -1.94 -2.02
N ILE A 48 3.10 -3.07 -2.46
CA ILE A 48 2.39 -4.01 -1.62
C ILE A 48 3.33 -4.88 -0.78
N ILE A 49 2.83 -5.34 0.36
CA ILE A 49 3.42 -6.46 1.11
C ILE A 49 2.53 -7.68 0.91
N VAL A 50 3.13 -8.80 0.49
CA VAL A 50 2.43 -10.08 0.36
C VAL A 50 1.98 -10.54 1.76
N GLY A 51 0.69 -10.85 1.90
CA GLY A 51 0.07 -11.19 3.17
C GLY A 51 -0.60 -10.00 3.88
N GLN A 52 -0.31 -8.77 3.49
CA GLN A 52 -0.94 -7.55 4.04
C GLN A 52 -1.94 -6.94 3.04
N GLU A 53 -1.50 -6.61 1.83
CA GLU A 53 -2.37 -6.18 0.73
C GLU A 53 -2.87 -7.35 -0.13
N THR A 54 -2.35 -8.56 0.08
CA THR A 54 -2.75 -9.76 -0.67
C THR A 54 -3.09 -10.90 0.27
N ASP A 55 -4.09 -11.66 -0.12
CA ASP A 55 -4.46 -12.95 0.46
C ASP A 55 -4.83 -13.92 -0.68
N GLY A 56 -5.37 -15.08 -0.37
CA GLY A 56 -5.80 -16.06 -1.37
C GLY A 56 -6.97 -15.61 -2.25
N THR A 57 -7.57 -14.46 -1.99
CA THR A 57 -8.74 -13.93 -2.72
C THR A 57 -8.39 -12.76 -3.65
N VAL A 58 -7.22 -12.14 -3.47
CA VAL A 58 -6.79 -10.96 -4.23
C VAL A 58 -6.06 -11.37 -5.51
N THR A 59 -6.41 -10.74 -6.61
CA THR A 59 -5.79 -10.93 -7.93
C THR A 59 -4.94 -9.71 -8.31
N PRO A 60 -4.05 -9.83 -9.31
CA PRO A 60 -3.34 -8.67 -9.86
C PRO A 60 -4.27 -7.55 -10.35
N TYR A 61 -5.47 -7.88 -10.82
CA TYR A 61 -6.46 -6.89 -11.27
C TYR A 61 -7.02 -6.07 -10.10
N ASP A 62 -7.19 -6.68 -8.94
CA ASP A 62 -7.64 -6.00 -7.72
C ASP A 62 -6.60 -4.99 -7.19
N LEU A 63 -5.33 -5.17 -7.55
CA LEU A 63 -4.22 -4.33 -7.14
C LEU A 63 -3.84 -3.25 -8.18
N ASP A 64 -4.63 -3.11 -9.26
CA ASP A 64 -4.30 -2.26 -10.42
C ASP A 64 -2.95 -2.66 -11.09
N MET A 65 -2.59 -3.95 -10.98
CA MET A 65 -1.35 -4.52 -11.50
C MET A 65 -1.57 -5.44 -12.71
N HIS A 66 -2.63 -5.18 -13.50
CA HIS A 66 -2.98 -5.97 -14.70
C HIS A 66 -1.84 -6.07 -15.71
N TRP A 67 -0.92 -5.12 -15.69
CA TRP A 67 0.23 -5.06 -16.59
C TRP A 67 1.25 -6.20 -16.35
N ILE A 68 1.29 -6.83 -15.16
CA ILE A 68 2.15 -7.97 -14.88
C ILE A 68 1.62 -9.27 -15.48
N VAL A 69 0.32 -9.31 -15.84
CA VAL A 69 -0.30 -10.49 -16.46
C VAL A 69 -0.04 -10.48 -17.96
N SER A 70 0.70 -11.44 -18.45
CA SER A 70 1.09 -11.50 -19.87
C SER A 70 -0.14 -11.66 -20.77
N LYS A 71 -0.33 -10.73 -21.69
CA LYS A 71 -1.31 -10.82 -22.78
C LYS A 71 -0.81 -11.59 -24.00
N LYS A 72 0.50 -11.86 -24.07
CA LYS A 72 1.15 -12.53 -25.23
C LYS A 72 1.21 -14.04 -25.08
N LYS A 73 1.18 -14.56 -23.85
CA LYS A 73 1.22 -16.00 -23.61
C LYS A 73 -0.14 -16.62 -23.92
N PRO A 74 -0.22 -17.66 -24.76
CA PRO A 74 -1.48 -18.34 -25.07
C PRO A 74 -2.06 -19.02 -23.83
N ASP A 75 -1.21 -19.58 -22.96
CA ASP A 75 -1.60 -20.21 -21.70
C ASP A 75 -0.50 -20.09 -20.63
N PHE A 76 -0.89 -20.17 -19.36
CA PHE A 76 -0.02 -20.21 -18.18
C PHE A 76 -0.82 -20.72 -16.96
N ILE A 77 -0.10 -21.22 -15.96
CA ILE A 77 -0.72 -21.67 -14.70
C ILE A 77 -1.45 -20.49 -14.07
N GLY A 78 -2.77 -20.67 -13.80
CA GLY A 78 -3.62 -19.65 -13.20
C GLY A 78 -4.42 -18.80 -14.20
N LYS A 79 -4.17 -18.86 -15.52
CA LYS A 79 -4.92 -18.09 -16.51
C LYS A 79 -6.43 -18.30 -16.37
N ARG A 80 -6.88 -19.55 -16.37
CA ARG A 80 -8.31 -19.91 -16.19
C ARG A 80 -8.88 -19.44 -14.88
N ALA A 81 -8.07 -19.35 -13.81
CA ALA A 81 -8.52 -18.84 -12.53
C ALA A 81 -8.80 -17.33 -12.60
N LEU A 82 -8.00 -16.56 -13.33
CA LEU A 82 -8.20 -15.13 -13.54
C LEU A 82 -9.41 -14.82 -14.46
N GLU A 83 -9.80 -15.78 -15.31
CA GLU A 83 -10.93 -15.64 -16.26
C GLU A 83 -12.27 -16.11 -15.66
N ARG A 84 -12.32 -16.49 -14.37
CA ARG A 84 -13.60 -16.86 -13.73
C ARG A 84 -14.50 -15.65 -13.56
N THR A 85 -15.82 -15.84 -13.73
CA THR A 85 -16.84 -14.78 -13.58
C THR A 85 -16.73 -14.04 -12.24
N SER A 86 -16.41 -14.75 -11.16
CA SER A 86 -16.21 -14.13 -9.83
C SER A 86 -15.01 -13.16 -9.76
N MET A 87 -14.12 -13.18 -10.76
CA MET A 87 -12.99 -12.25 -10.82
C MET A 87 -13.36 -10.92 -11.50
N ASP A 88 -14.49 -10.87 -12.19
CA ASP A 88 -15.02 -9.66 -12.86
C ASP A 88 -16.13 -8.97 -12.06
N GLU A 89 -16.43 -9.44 -10.84
CA GLU A 89 -17.49 -8.85 -10.02
C GLU A 89 -17.17 -7.40 -9.63
N PRO A 90 -18.09 -6.43 -9.89
CA PRO A 90 -17.86 -5.01 -9.58
C PRO A 90 -17.62 -4.71 -8.09
N GLN A 91 -18.01 -5.64 -7.22
CA GLN A 91 -17.90 -5.50 -5.78
C GLN A 91 -16.63 -6.15 -5.20
N ARG A 92 -15.71 -6.59 -6.04
CA ARG A 92 -14.42 -7.04 -5.55
C ARG A 92 -13.70 -5.93 -4.80
N LYS A 93 -13.00 -6.30 -3.73
CA LYS A 93 -12.15 -5.36 -3.00
C LYS A 93 -10.91 -5.05 -3.85
N GLN A 94 -10.66 -3.77 -4.05
CA GLN A 94 -9.58 -3.28 -4.90
C GLN A 94 -8.70 -2.31 -4.13
N LEU A 95 -7.39 -2.36 -4.41
CA LEU A 95 -6.40 -1.53 -3.73
C LEU A 95 -6.53 -0.07 -4.15
N VAL A 96 -6.59 0.79 -3.14
CA VAL A 96 -6.61 2.24 -3.30
C VAL A 96 -5.76 2.91 -2.23
N GLY A 97 -5.39 4.15 -2.49
CA GLY A 97 -4.82 5.04 -1.47
C GLY A 97 -5.90 5.83 -0.74
N LEU A 98 -5.61 6.22 0.48
CA LEU A 98 -6.45 7.12 1.28
C LEU A 98 -5.60 8.29 1.79
N LEU A 99 -6.15 9.49 1.66
CA LEU A 99 -5.62 10.71 2.27
C LEU A 99 -6.62 11.24 3.28
N THR A 100 -6.22 11.30 4.54
CA THR A 100 -7.05 11.83 5.63
C THR A 100 -7.31 13.32 5.45
N GLU A 101 -8.49 13.80 5.85
CA GLU A 101 -8.83 15.22 5.85
C GLU A 101 -7.91 16.00 6.80
N ASP A 102 -7.69 15.49 8.02
CA ASP A 102 -6.63 15.95 8.91
C ASP A 102 -5.31 15.24 8.56
N PRO A 103 -4.31 15.95 8.02
CA PRO A 103 -3.06 15.36 7.60
C PRO A 103 -2.25 14.70 8.73
N ASN A 104 -2.50 15.06 9.99
CA ASN A 104 -1.81 14.47 11.14
C ASN A 104 -2.51 13.23 11.71
N LYS A 105 -3.73 12.92 11.25
CA LYS A 105 -4.50 11.81 11.79
C LYS A 105 -4.17 10.53 11.05
N VAL A 106 -3.35 9.65 11.64
CA VAL A 106 -3.07 8.30 11.12
C VAL A 106 -4.27 7.41 11.37
N ILE A 107 -4.69 6.66 10.35
CA ILE A 107 -5.79 5.70 10.44
C ILE A 107 -5.26 4.42 11.12
N PRO A 108 -5.97 3.80 12.05
CA PRO A 108 -5.57 2.49 12.58
C PRO A 108 -5.55 1.42 11.47
N GLU A 109 -4.48 0.64 11.39
CA GLU A 109 -4.42 -0.54 10.51
C GLU A 109 -5.49 -1.55 10.91
N GLY A 110 -6.07 -2.26 9.93
CA GLY A 110 -7.18 -3.18 10.14
C GLY A 110 -8.54 -2.50 10.34
N ALA A 111 -8.61 -1.19 10.49
CA ALA A 111 -9.87 -0.47 10.63
C ALA A 111 -10.76 -0.63 9.40
N HIS A 112 -12.06 -0.64 9.61
CA HIS A 112 -13.05 -0.74 8.54
C HIS A 112 -13.37 0.65 7.95
N ALA A 113 -13.56 0.69 6.64
CA ALA A 113 -14.06 1.87 5.94
C ALA A 113 -15.55 1.70 5.59
N VAL A 114 -16.31 2.78 5.72
CA VAL A 114 -17.74 2.87 5.38
C VAL A 114 -18.00 4.10 4.51
N LEU A 115 -19.12 4.10 3.76
CA LEU A 115 -19.52 5.28 2.98
C LEU A 115 -20.30 6.30 3.79
N ASP A 116 -21.08 5.83 4.76
CA ASP A 116 -21.89 6.67 5.63
C ASP A 116 -21.54 6.34 7.09
N PRO A 117 -21.01 7.28 7.85
CA PRO A 117 -20.65 7.07 9.25
C PRO A 117 -21.86 7.04 10.20
N ASP A 118 -23.02 7.55 9.77
CA ASP A 118 -24.22 7.66 10.58
C ASP A 118 -25.21 6.51 10.38
N GLN A 119 -24.83 5.51 9.58
CA GLN A 119 -25.67 4.33 9.33
C GLN A 119 -25.88 3.49 10.60
N LYS A 120 -27.04 2.80 10.64
CA LYS A 120 -27.36 1.89 11.76
C LYS A 120 -26.39 0.70 11.85
N ILE A 121 -26.18 0.23 13.05
CA ILE A 121 -25.44 -1.01 13.32
C ILE A 121 -26.35 -2.23 13.03
N PRO A 122 -25.83 -3.28 12.33
CA PRO A 122 -24.47 -3.43 11.81
C PRO A 122 -24.21 -2.57 10.56
N MET A 123 -23.08 -1.86 10.56
CA MET A 123 -22.70 -0.99 9.45
C MET A 123 -22.35 -1.78 8.18
N ALA A 124 -22.72 -1.26 7.02
CA ALA A 124 -22.32 -1.82 5.73
C ALA A 124 -20.85 -1.47 5.45
N ILE A 125 -19.96 -2.44 5.67
CA ILE A 125 -18.51 -2.29 5.51
C ILE A 125 -18.15 -2.28 4.02
N LEU A 126 -17.45 -1.22 3.59
CA LEU A 126 -16.92 -1.08 2.25
C LEU A 126 -15.61 -1.88 2.07
N GLY A 127 -14.78 -1.93 3.09
CA GLY A 127 -13.50 -2.61 3.08
C GLY A 127 -12.69 -2.33 4.34
N HIS A 128 -11.36 -2.50 4.25
CA HIS A 128 -10.48 -2.30 5.40
C HIS A 128 -9.15 -1.63 4.99
N ILE A 129 -8.51 -1.06 5.98
CA ILE A 129 -7.20 -0.41 5.86
C ILE A 129 -6.12 -1.49 6.00
N SER A 130 -5.28 -1.65 5.00
CA SER A 130 -4.20 -2.65 5.03
C SER A 130 -2.89 -2.09 5.58
N SER A 131 -2.61 -0.82 5.32
CA SER A 131 -1.40 -0.14 5.75
C SER A 131 -1.68 1.33 6.02
N SER A 132 -1.09 1.91 7.07
CA SER A 132 -1.30 3.33 7.38
C SER A 132 -0.11 3.91 8.12
N TYR A 133 0.41 5.04 7.64
CA TYR A 133 1.61 5.69 8.16
C TYR A 133 1.52 7.20 8.07
N TYR A 134 2.31 7.89 8.90
CA TYR A 134 2.63 9.29 8.66
C TYR A 134 3.86 9.37 7.73
N SER A 135 3.72 9.99 6.58
CA SER A 135 4.82 10.23 5.65
C SER A 135 5.48 11.58 5.95
N SER A 136 6.74 11.54 6.35
CA SER A 136 7.54 12.76 6.54
C SER A 136 7.86 13.46 5.20
N ASN A 137 7.96 12.70 4.11
CA ASN A 137 8.20 13.26 2.77
C ASN A 137 7.01 14.08 2.26
N LEU A 138 5.79 13.66 2.62
CA LEU A 138 4.55 14.30 2.19
C LEU A 138 3.96 15.21 3.28
N ASN A 139 4.53 15.21 4.48
CA ASN A 139 4.03 15.91 5.68
C ASN A 139 2.55 15.60 5.95
N ARG A 140 2.16 14.33 5.82
CA ARG A 140 0.79 13.91 6.07
C ARG A 140 0.64 12.41 6.27
N SER A 141 -0.49 12.02 6.84
CA SER A 141 -0.94 10.63 6.88
C SER A 141 -1.32 10.13 5.48
N ILE A 142 -0.88 8.92 5.18
CA ILE A 142 -1.24 8.13 4.01
C ILE A 142 -1.71 6.75 4.45
N ALA A 143 -2.63 6.14 3.71
CA ALA A 143 -3.02 4.77 3.98
C ALA A 143 -3.33 4.02 2.68
N MET A 144 -3.12 2.72 2.69
CA MET A 144 -3.56 1.80 1.65
C MET A 144 -4.76 1.02 2.17
N ALA A 145 -5.73 0.76 1.31
CA ALA A 145 -6.96 0.08 1.67
C ALA A 145 -7.47 -0.82 0.55
N LEU A 146 -8.12 -1.92 0.92
CA LEU A 146 -8.84 -2.79 0.01
C LEU A 146 -10.34 -2.49 0.13
N LEU A 147 -10.90 -1.77 -0.85
CA LEU A 147 -12.28 -1.30 -0.85
C LEU A 147 -13.10 -1.92 -2.00
N LYS A 148 -14.36 -2.29 -1.73
CA LYS A 148 -15.30 -2.79 -2.75
C LYS A 148 -15.47 -1.78 -3.88
N GLY A 149 -15.13 -2.19 -5.11
CA GLY A 149 -15.15 -1.33 -6.29
C GLY A 149 -14.22 -0.12 -6.17
N GLY A 150 -13.11 -0.24 -5.45
CA GLY A 150 -12.24 0.86 -5.05
C GLY A 150 -11.69 1.68 -6.21
N LEU A 151 -11.28 1.02 -7.30
CA LEU A 151 -10.71 1.70 -8.48
C LEU A 151 -11.69 2.69 -9.11
N ASN A 152 -13.00 2.38 -9.07
CA ASN A 152 -14.07 3.25 -9.60
C ASN A 152 -14.52 4.33 -8.60
N ARG A 153 -13.95 4.34 -7.39
CA ARG A 153 -14.31 5.26 -6.32
C ARG A 153 -13.28 6.35 -6.08
N LYS A 154 -12.23 6.42 -6.88
CA LYS A 154 -11.21 7.48 -6.78
C LYS A 154 -11.86 8.87 -6.79
N GLY A 155 -11.50 9.71 -5.82
CA GLY A 155 -12.10 11.04 -5.62
C GLY A 155 -13.27 11.09 -4.62
N GLN A 156 -13.91 9.96 -4.30
CA GLN A 156 -14.96 9.88 -3.28
C GLN A 156 -14.37 9.96 -1.86
N ASN A 157 -15.21 10.30 -0.89
CA ASN A 157 -14.85 10.23 0.52
C ASN A 157 -15.31 8.91 1.13
N VAL A 158 -14.53 8.44 2.09
CA VAL A 158 -14.87 7.34 3.00
C VAL A 158 -14.68 7.77 4.43
N TYR A 159 -15.29 7.05 5.34
CA TYR A 159 -15.22 7.31 6.76
C TYR A 159 -14.74 6.05 7.48
N ILE A 160 -13.91 6.25 8.49
CA ILE A 160 -13.42 5.20 9.35
C ILE A 160 -14.06 5.42 10.73
N PRO A 161 -15.09 4.63 11.09
CA PRO A 161 -15.70 4.70 12.42
C PRO A 161 -14.65 4.43 13.49
N MET A 162 -14.65 5.27 14.51
CA MET A 162 -13.75 5.14 15.63
C MET A 162 -14.52 4.59 16.84
N LEU A 163 -13.80 3.87 17.70
CA LEU A 163 -14.35 3.39 18.97
C LEU A 163 -14.44 4.55 19.98
N ASP A 164 -15.19 4.32 21.07
CA ASP A 164 -15.25 5.22 22.25
C ASP A 164 -15.76 6.63 21.96
N GLY A 165 -16.70 6.77 21.01
CA GLY A 165 -17.37 8.05 20.75
C GLY A 165 -16.50 9.09 20.06
N GLN A 166 -15.32 8.73 19.59
CA GLN A 166 -14.50 9.61 18.76
C GLN A 166 -15.18 9.87 17.41
N LYS A 167 -14.94 11.06 16.85
CA LYS A 167 -15.42 11.39 15.50
C LYS A 167 -14.81 10.45 14.47
N PRO A 168 -15.58 9.99 13.48
CA PRO A 168 -15.06 9.21 12.37
C PRO A 168 -13.94 9.95 11.64
N ILE A 169 -12.90 9.24 11.24
CA ILE A 169 -11.85 9.82 10.40
C ILE A 169 -12.37 9.86 8.96
N LYS A 170 -12.44 11.05 8.39
CA LYS A 170 -12.77 11.24 6.98
C LYS A 170 -11.52 11.17 6.13
N ALA A 171 -11.57 10.40 5.03
CA ALA A 171 -10.48 10.27 4.10
C ALA A 171 -10.98 10.27 2.65
N LYS A 172 -10.16 10.79 1.75
CA LYS A 172 -10.42 10.79 0.30
C LYS A 172 -9.74 9.59 -0.34
N ILE A 173 -10.47 8.88 -1.21
CA ILE A 173 -9.92 7.79 -2.02
C ILE A 173 -9.08 8.39 -3.15
N VAL A 174 -7.83 7.93 -3.25
CA VAL A 174 -6.87 8.36 -4.24
C VAL A 174 -6.13 7.17 -4.84
N ASP A 175 -5.19 7.43 -5.73
CA ASP A 175 -4.24 6.45 -6.24
C ASP A 175 -3.32 5.98 -5.08
N PRO A 176 -2.98 4.69 -4.99
CA PRO A 176 -2.10 4.20 -3.92
C PRO A 176 -0.63 4.64 -4.06
N VAL A 177 -0.24 5.22 -5.19
CA VAL A 177 1.10 5.81 -5.38
C VAL A 177 1.06 7.28 -4.95
N PHE A 178 1.56 7.57 -3.77
CA PHE A 178 1.51 8.92 -3.18
C PHE A 178 2.71 9.79 -3.55
N PHE A 179 3.87 9.16 -3.79
CA PHE A 179 5.14 9.85 -4.01
C PHE A 179 5.84 9.33 -5.27
N ASP A 180 6.44 10.25 -6.06
CA ASP A 180 7.22 9.95 -7.26
C ASP A 180 6.51 8.94 -8.19
N LYS A 181 5.29 9.28 -8.59
CA LYS A 181 4.40 8.40 -9.38
C LYS A 181 5.04 7.97 -10.71
N GLN A 182 5.82 8.84 -11.32
CA GLN A 182 6.49 8.57 -12.60
C GLN A 182 7.76 7.72 -12.45
N GLY A 183 8.25 7.54 -11.22
CA GLY A 183 9.45 6.75 -10.95
C GLY A 183 10.73 7.44 -11.43
N ASP A 184 10.78 8.76 -11.38
CA ASP A 184 11.94 9.53 -11.85
C ASP A 184 13.19 9.22 -11.03
N ARG A 185 13.04 9.02 -9.72
CA ARG A 185 14.14 8.63 -8.83
C ARG A 185 14.75 7.26 -9.14
N LEU A 186 14.02 6.38 -9.83
CA LEU A 186 14.54 5.09 -10.26
C LEU A 186 15.46 5.22 -11.48
N ARG A 187 15.27 6.29 -12.25
CA ARG A 187 15.97 6.49 -13.52
C ARG A 187 17.22 7.37 -13.39
N GLY A 188 17.40 8.06 -12.26
CA GLY A 188 18.52 8.96 -11.97
C GLY A 188 18.24 10.38 -12.36
#